data_258930c7f6b6a8f7d4093ae92ed163ce
#
_entry.id   258930c7f6b6a8f7d4093ae92ed163ce
#
_cell.length_a   1.000
_cell.length_b   1.000
_cell.length_c   1.000
_cell.angle_alpha   90.00
_cell.angle_beta   90.00
_cell.angle_gamma   90.00
#
_symmetry.space_group_name_H-M   'P 1'
#
loop_
_entity.id
_entity.type
_entity.pdbx_description
1 polymer ?
#
loop_
_entity_poly.entity_id
_entity_poly.type
_entity_poly.pdbx_seq_one_letter_code
_entity_poly.pdbx_strand_id
1 'polypeptide(L)'
;MSTDLLAIRSAVRPFLEKLEAGDRVVVAVSGGADSLALAYALSMEVKKLALQLSAVTIDHQLQTQSTQQAAIVIDQMQTLGIACTAIKVNVEITDGLEASARKARYDALDELNSDAIFLGHTHNDQAESVLLGLARGSGTRSLSGMAQVNGKYNRPFLLITREQTENACKEIGLTPWQDPHNQDSQFARVRVRTEAIPNLEKTIGPGISDALVRSAQLLRDDADALDQWSEQEILALDLADLECSYLLGLPRAIRTRIIRRAIYAAGVPSGALTAEHVGAVEALISAWNGQGPAHLPGGVKVERFSGRLSLSRHQP
;
A
#
# COMPACT_ATOMS: atom_id res chain seq x y z
N MET A 1 3.54 -26.28 -19.10
CA MET A 1 3.45 -25.12 -18.19
C MET A 1 4.11 -23.96 -18.90
N SER A 2 3.35 -22.90 -19.18
CA SER A 2 3.84 -21.71 -19.90
C SER A 2 4.84 -20.90 -19.06
N THR A 3 5.50 -19.95 -19.71
CA THR A 3 6.37 -18.97 -19.05
C THR A 3 5.58 -18.14 -18.02
N ASP A 4 4.32 -17.79 -18.32
CA ASP A 4 3.48 -16.98 -17.44
C ASP A 4 3.07 -17.74 -16.17
N LEU A 5 2.68 -19.03 -16.29
CA LEU A 5 2.42 -19.87 -15.12
C LEU A 5 3.68 -20.06 -14.25
N LEU A 6 4.84 -20.18 -14.87
CA LEU A 6 6.10 -20.26 -14.11
C LEU A 6 6.39 -18.94 -13.39
N ALA A 7 6.18 -17.81 -14.08
CA ALA A 7 6.42 -16.49 -13.51
C ALA A 7 5.56 -16.23 -12.27
N ILE A 8 4.23 -16.44 -12.34
CA ILE A 8 3.33 -16.22 -11.19
C ILE A 8 3.65 -17.14 -10.01
N ARG A 9 4.02 -18.42 -10.27
CA ARG A 9 4.41 -19.36 -9.21
C ARG A 9 5.75 -18.99 -8.57
N SER A 10 6.72 -18.57 -9.37
CA SER A 10 8.02 -18.11 -8.87
C SER A 10 7.89 -16.84 -8.02
N ALA A 11 6.96 -15.94 -8.39
CA ALA A 11 6.74 -14.69 -7.68
C ALA A 11 6.25 -14.88 -6.23
N VAL A 12 5.48 -15.93 -5.92
CA VAL A 12 4.95 -16.16 -4.56
C VAL A 12 5.96 -16.86 -3.63
N ARG A 13 6.92 -17.63 -4.16
CA ARG A 13 7.85 -18.45 -3.36
C ARG A 13 8.64 -17.67 -2.32
N PRO A 14 9.29 -16.52 -2.63
CA PRO A 14 10.09 -15.80 -1.65
C PRO A 14 9.30 -15.28 -0.44
N PHE A 15 7.97 -15.17 -0.57
CA PHE A 15 7.10 -14.76 0.51
C PHE A 15 6.67 -15.96 1.36
N LEU A 16 6.41 -17.11 0.73
CA LEU A 16 6.02 -18.32 1.41
C LEU A 16 7.18 -18.97 2.18
N GLU A 17 8.40 -18.86 1.67
CA GLU A 17 9.63 -19.38 2.31
C GLU A 17 9.99 -18.67 3.63
N LYS A 18 9.36 -17.52 3.90
CA LYS A 18 9.52 -16.77 5.17
C LYS A 18 8.55 -17.19 6.26
N LEU A 19 7.59 -18.05 5.92
CA LEU A 19 6.54 -18.52 6.81
C LEU A 19 6.93 -19.87 7.43
N GLU A 20 6.39 -20.15 8.62
CA GLU A 20 6.62 -21.40 9.34
C GLU A 20 5.53 -22.44 9.02
N ALA A 21 5.87 -23.71 9.16
CA ALA A 21 4.91 -24.79 8.96
C ALA A 21 3.72 -24.63 9.93
N GLY A 22 2.51 -24.68 9.40
CA GLY A 22 1.28 -24.45 10.15
C GLY A 22 0.73 -23.02 10.07
N ASP A 23 1.51 -22.05 9.56
CA ASP A 23 1.03 -20.68 9.38
C ASP A 23 -0.19 -20.61 8.47
N ARG A 24 -1.11 -19.69 8.81
CA ARG A 24 -2.37 -19.45 8.13
C ARG A 24 -2.19 -18.37 7.06
N VAL A 25 -2.25 -18.83 5.83
CA VAL A 25 -2.15 -17.99 4.63
C VAL A 25 -3.55 -17.70 4.11
N VAL A 26 -3.88 -16.44 3.94
CA VAL A 26 -5.13 -16.01 3.34
C VAL A 26 -4.86 -15.30 2.01
N VAL A 27 -5.57 -15.66 0.95
CA VAL A 27 -5.58 -14.91 -0.31
C VAL A 27 -6.89 -14.14 -0.44
N ALA A 28 -6.79 -12.83 -0.67
CA ALA A 28 -7.96 -12.01 -0.97
C ALA A 28 -8.29 -12.08 -2.47
N VAL A 29 -9.47 -12.63 -2.80
CA VAL A 29 -9.89 -12.92 -4.17
C VAL A 29 -11.11 -12.06 -4.53
N SER A 30 -10.95 -11.18 -5.53
CA SER A 30 -12.04 -10.35 -6.06
C SER A 30 -12.78 -10.99 -7.25
N GLY A 31 -12.26 -12.10 -7.77
CA GLY A 31 -12.74 -12.73 -9.00
C GLY A 31 -12.09 -12.20 -10.28
N GLY A 32 -11.33 -11.12 -10.23
CA GLY A 32 -10.53 -10.65 -11.37
C GLY A 32 -9.29 -11.52 -11.61
N ALA A 33 -8.72 -11.42 -12.82
CA ALA A 33 -7.61 -12.27 -13.28
C ALA A 33 -6.42 -12.27 -12.31
N ASP A 34 -6.03 -11.11 -11.81
CA ASP A 34 -4.87 -10.96 -10.93
C ASP A 34 -5.03 -11.75 -9.63
N SER A 35 -6.22 -11.69 -9.03
CA SER A 35 -6.51 -12.38 -7.77
C SER A 35 -6.70 -13.89 -7.96
N LEU A 36 -7.29 -14.32 -9.09
CA LEU A 36 -7.46 -15.73 -9.43
C LEU A 36 -6.12 -16.40 -9.75
N ALA A 37 -5.26 -15.74 -10.54
CA ALA A 37 -3.91 -16.20 -10.83
C ALA A 37 -3.06 -16.32 -9.56
N LEU A 38 -3.23 -15.36 -8.62
CA LEU A 38 -2.54 -15.42 -7.32
C LEU A 38 -3.01 -16.61 -6.48
N ALA A 39 -4.32 -16.83 -6.39
CA ALA A 39 -4.87 -17.98 -5.66
C ALA A 39 -4.36 -19.31 -6.22
N TYR A 40 -4.32 -19.44 -7.55
CA TYR A 40 -3.74 -20.61 -8.20
C TYR A 40 -2.24 -20.77 -7.85
N ALA A 41 -1.44 -19.71 -8.00
CA ALA A 41 -0.01 -19.78 -7.71
C ALA A 41 0.26 -20.24 -6.26
N LEU A 42 -0.49 -19.70 -5.29
CA LEU A 42 -0.42 -20.09 -3.90
C LEU A 42 -0.84 -21.55 -3.69
N SER A 43 -1.94 -22.02 -4.28
CA SER A 43 -2.42 -23.40 -4.14
C SER A 43 -1.40 -24.45 -4.60
N MET A 44 -0.55 -24.06 -5.57
CA MET A 44 0.49 -24.95 -6.09
C MET A 44 1.75 -25.00 -5.23
N GLU A 45 2.05 -23.92 -4.50
CA GLU A 45 3.32 -23.82 -3.77
C GLU A 45 3.16 -24.13 -2.26
N VAL A 46 2.03 -23.81 -1.63
CA VAL A 46 1.81 -24.03 -0.17
C VAL A 46 1.85 -25.49 0.24
N LYS A 47 1.46 -26.40 -0.66
CA LYS A 47 1.44 -27.85 -0.37
C LYS A 47 2.80 -28.41 0.04
N LYS A 48 3.89 -27.80 -0.43
CA LYS A 48 5.26 -28.23 -0.16
C LYS A 48 5.78 -27.73 1.20
N LEU A 49 5.12 -26.72 1.76
CA LEU A 49 5.59 -25.99 2.94
C LEU A 49 4.74 -26.25 4.19
N ALA A 50 3.75 -27.15 4.09
CA ALA A 50 2.80 -27.46 5.18
C ALA A 50 2.07 -26.21 5.73
N LEU A 51 1.80 -25.21 4.87
CA LEU A 51 1.05 -24.01 5.20
C LEU A 51 -0.47 -24.24 5.05
N GLN A 52 -1.28 -23.51 5.81
CA GLN A 52 -2.74 -23.58 5.77
C GLN A 52 -3.29 -22.49 4.87
N LEU A 53 -3.63 -22.81 3.61
CA LEU A 53 -4.17 -21.84 2.66
C LEU A 53 -5.69 -21.79 2.73
N SER A 54 -6.23 -20.57 2.84
CA SER A 54 -7.64 -20.24 2.64
C SER A 54 -7.80 -19.00 1.78
N ALA A 55 -9.00 -18.78 1.25
CA ALA A 55 -9.35 -17.61 0.46
C ALA A 55 -10.46 -16.81 1.13
N VAL A 56 -10.47 -15.51 0.89
CA VAL A 56 -11.57 -14.63 1.28
C VAL A 56 -11.98 -13.75 0.10
N THR A 57 -13.28 -13.61 -0.12
CA THR A 57 -13.84 -12.61 -1.04
C THR A 57 -14.64 -11.59 -0.25
N ILE A 58 -14.47 -10.30 -0.58
CA ILE A 58 -15.16 -9.20 0.10
C ILE A 58 -16.35 -8.78 -0.75
N ASP A 59 -17.56 -8.93 -0.21
CA ASP A 59 -18.80 -8.44 -0.81
C ASP A 59 -19.12 -7.04 -0.26
N HIS A 60 -18.81 -6.01 -1.04
CA HIS A 60 -19.05 -4.61 -0.68
C HIS A 60 -20.50 -4.18 -0.75
N GLN A 61 -21.42 -5.06 -1.24
CA GLN A 61 -22.86 -4.79 -1.42
C GLN A 61 -23.19 -3.52 -2.25
N LEU A 62 -22.24 -3.07 -3.08
CA LEU A 62 -22.40 -1.86 -3.91
C LEU A 62 -23.14 -2.12 -5.23
N GLN A 63 -23.29 -3.39 -5.61
CA GLN A 63 -23.97 -3.83 -6.84
C GLN A 63 -24.99 -4.90 -6.51
N THR A 64 -26.10 -4.91 -7.27
CA THR A 64 -27.17 -5.91 -7.09
C THR A 64 -26.71 -7.36 -7.31
N GLN A 65 -25.61 -7.57 -8.05
CA GLN A 65 -25.06 -8.89 -8.36
C GLN A 65 -23.84 -9.26 -7.50
N SER A 66 -23.45 -8.44 -6.52
CA SER A 66 -22.24 -8.64 -5.72
C SER A 66 -22.22 -9.98 -4.98
N THR A 67 -23.36 -10.38 -4.40
CA THR A 67 -23.51 -11.67 -3.71
C THR A 67 -23.41 -12.86 -4.68
N GLN A 68 -23.95 -12.73 -5.89
CA GLN A 68 -23.83 -13.77 -6.91
C GLN A 68 -22.39 -13.92 -7.37
N GLN A 69 -21.69 -12.78 -7.54
CA GLN A 69 -20.27 -12.79 -7.89
C GLN A 69 -19.42 -13.43 -6.81
N ALA A 70 -19.70 -13.15 -5.53
CA ALA A 70 -19.02 -13.80 -4.42
C ALA A 70 -19.20 -15.34 -4.43
N ALA A 71 -20.41 -15.82 -4.79
CA ALA A 71 -20.67 -17.25 -4.94
C ALA A 71 -19.83 -17.87 -6.09
N ILE A 72 -19.73 -17.19 -7.24
CA ILE A 72 -18.86 -17.64 -8.36
C ILE A 72 -17.42 -17.73 -7.93
N VAL A 73 -16.90 -16.76 -7.15
CA VAL A 73 -15.54 -16.81 -6.62
C VAL A 73 -15.35 -18.02 -5.70
N ILE A 74 -16.30 -18.30 -4.82
CA ILE A 74 -16.25 -19.48 -3.94
C ILE A 74 -16.14 -20.77 -4.76
N ASP A 75 -16.99 -20.92 -5.79
CA ASP A 75 -16.97 -22.11 -6.67
C ASP A 75 -15.63 -22.26 -7.39
N GLN A 76 -15.06 -21.16 -7.90
CA GLN A 76 -13.73 -21.19 -8.52
C GLN A 76 -12.63 -21.57 -7.53
N MET A 77 -12.68 -21.09 -6.29
CA MET A 77 -11.71 -21.48 -5.25
C MET A 77 -11.84 -22.96 -4.89
N GLN A 78 -13.05 -23.51 -4.85
CA GLN A 78 -13.27 -24.95 -4.66
C GLN A 78 -12.61 -25.79 -5.75
N THR A 79 -12.65 -25.36 -7.02
CA THR A 79 -11.95 -26.07 -8.12
C THR A 79 -10.45 -26.10 -7.93
N LEU A 80 -9.88 -25.11 -7.23
CA LEU A 80 -8.45 -25.06 -6.86
C LEU A 80 -8.14 -25.81 -5.55
N GLY A 81 -9.17 -26.35 -4.89
CA GLY A 81 -9.03 -27.02 -3.57
C GLY A 81 -8.76 -26.04 -2.43
N ILE A 82 -9.19 -24.79 -2.55
CA ILE A 82 -9.02 -23.73 -1.54
C ILE A 82 -10.36 -23.47 -0.87
N ALA A 83 -10.42 -23.58 0.47
CA ALA A 83 -11.60 -23.15 1.24
C ALA A 83 -11.74 -21.62 1.12
N CYS A 84 -12.92 -21.14 0.73
CA CYS A 84 -13.19 -19.72 0.51
C CYS A 84 -14.41 -19.25 1.30
N THR A 85 -14.30 -18.10 1.95
CA THR A 85 -15.38 -17.45 2.68
C THR A 85 -15.69 -16.08 2.09
N ALA A 86 -16.98 -15.74 1.94
CA ALA A 86 -17.42 -14.40 1.60
C ALA A 86 -17.65 -13.57 2.87
N ILE A 87 -17.03 -12.38 2.95
CA ILE A 87 -17.25 -11.42 4.04
C ILE A 87 -18.04 -10.24 3.46
N LYS A 88 -19.22 -10.00 4.02
CA LYS A 88 -20.03 -8.83 3.70
C LYS A 88 -19.55 -7.63 4.49
N VAL A 89 -19.31 -6.52 3.82
CA VAL A 89 -18.91 -5.26 4.46
C VAL A 89 -19.92 -4.16 4.13
N ASN A 90 -20.17 -3.31 5.11
CA ASN A 90 -20.93 -2.09 4.89
C ASN A 90 -19.96 -0.94 4.58
N VAL A 91 -20.18 -0.24 3.47
CA VAL A 91 -19.33 0.87 3.04
C VAL A 91 -19.98 2.20 3.44
N GLU A 92 -19.49 2.79 4.52
CA GLU A 92 -19.86 4.16 4.90
C GLU A 92 -19.01 5.15 4.09
N ILE A 93 -19.68 5.93 3.21
CA ILE A 93 -18.99 6.86 2.32
C ILE A 93 -18.61 8.14 3.07
N THR A 94 -17.32 8.31 3.36
CA THR A 94 -16.74 9.50 4.02
C THR A 94 -15.83 10.30 3.10
N ASP A 95 -14.85 9.63 2.46
CA ASP A 95 -13.78 10.24 1.67
C ASP A 95 -13.85 9.85 0.19
N GLY A 96 -15.09 9.61 -0.31
CA GLY A 96 -15.35 9.08 -1.64
C GLY A 96 -15.45 7.55 -1.66
N LEU A 97 -16.19 7.02 -2.64
CA LEU A 97 -16.56 5.61 -2.72
C LEU A 97 -15.35 4.66 -2.74
N GLU A 98 -14.35 4.97 -3.55
CA GLU A 98 -13.13 4.12 -3.70
C GLU A 98 -12.34 4.03 -2.38
N ALA A 99 -12.12 5.17 -1.72
CA ALA A 99 -11.38 5.22 -0.46
C ALA A 99 -12.14 4.49 0.66
N SER A 100 -13.45 4.72 0.76
CA SER A 100 -14.31 4.09 1.76
C SER A 100 -14.42 2.58 1.56
N ALA A 101 -14.63 2.11 0.31
CA ALA A 101 -14.64 0.68 -0.02
C ALA A 101 -13.28 0.02 0.27
N ARG A 102 -12.18 0.73 -0.04
CA ARG A 102 -10.84 0.26 0.29
C ARG A 102 -10.66 0.13 1.81
N LYS A 103 -11.08 1.13 2.58
CA LYS A 103 -11.00 1.09 4.05
C LYS A 103 -11.79 -0.09 4.60
N ALA A 104 -13.07 -0.23 4.23
CA ALA A 104 -13.92 -1.34 4.69
C ALA A 104 -13.31 -2.72 4.35
N ARG A 105 -12.68 -2.85 3.18
CA ARG A 105 -11.96 -4.08 2.81
C ARG A 105 -10.77 -4.37 3.73
N TYR A 106 -9.94 -3.37 4.03
CA TYR A 106 -8.78 -3.59 4.90
C TYR A 106 -9.20 -3.84 6.34
N ASP A 107 -10.22 -3.13 6.85
CA ASP A 107 -10.79 -3.37 8.19
C ASP A 107 -11.24 -4.84 8.33
N ALA A 108 -11.99 -5.37 7.34
CA ALA A 108 -12.41 -6.77 7.33
C ALA A 108 -11.25 -7.78 7.21
N LEU A 109 -10.20 -7.44 6.45
CA LEU A 109 -9.01 -8.28 6.33
C LEU A 109 -8.16 -8.25 7.61
N ASP A 110 -8.14 -7.14 8.34
CA ASP A 110 -7.39 -7.00 9.58
C ASP A 110 -7.96 -7.85 10.71
N GLU A 111 -9.29 -8.08 10.70
CA GLU A 111 -9.99 -8.96 11.66
C GLU A 111 -9.69 -10.46 11.45
N LEU A 112 -9.12 -10.83 10.30
CA LEU A 112 -8.81 -12.23 10.01
C LEU A 112 -7.66 -12.74 10.88
N ASN A 113 -7.89 -13.91 11.47
CA ASN A 113 -6.87 -14.66 12.18
C ASN A 113 -5.91 -15.33 11.17
N SER A 114 -4.93 -14.55 10.69
CA SER A 114 -4.01 -14.95 9.63
C SER A 114 -2.60 -14.44 9.92
N ASP A 115 -1.61 -15.23 9.56
CA ASP A 115 -0.20 -14.90 9.72
C ASP A 115 0.30 -14.13 8.47
N ALA A 116 -0.28 -14.42 7.30
CA ALA A 116 -0.02 -13.69 6.06
C ALA A 116 -1.28 -13.55 5.20
N ILE A 117 -1.46 -12.35 4.60
CA ILE A 117 -2.54 -12.06 3.64
C ILE A 117 -1.93 -11.68 2.30
N PHE A 118 -2.34 -12.35 1.24
CA PHE A 118 -1.84 -12.15 -0.11
C PHE A 118 -2.84 -11.35 -0.96
N LEU A 119 -2.34 -10.32 -1.63
CA LEU A 119 -3.11 -9.38 -2.45
C LEU A 119 -2.61 -9.37 -3.90
N GLY A 120 -3.51 -9.49 -4.86
CA GLY A 120 -3.22 -9.58 -6.29
C GLY A 120 -2.94 -8.23 -6.97
N HIS A 121 -2.14 -7.35 -6.37
CA HIS A 121 -1.72 -6.12 -7.03
C HIS A 121 -0.58 -6.41 -8.00
N THR A 122 -0.69 -5.89 -9.22
CA THR A 122 0.22 -6.15 -10.33
C THR A 122 1.19 -5.00 -10.60
N HIS A 123 2.10 -5.21 -11.56
CA HIS A 123 2.98 -4.20 -12.13
C HIS A 123 2.18 -2.99 -12.66
N ASN A 124 1.05 -3.24 -13.32
CA ASN A 124 0.19 -2.18 -13.83
C ASN A 124 -0.39 -1.32 -12.70
N ASP A 125 -0.86 -1.95 -11.61
CA ASP A 125 -1.34 -1.21 -10.42
C ASP A 125 -0.24 -0.39 -9.75
N GLN A 126 1.00 -0.87 -9.81
CA GLN A 126 2.16 -0.15 -9.30
C GLN A 126 2.40 1.12 -10.13
N ALA A 127 2.44 1.03 -11.47
CA ALA A 127 2.59 2.18 -12.36
C ALA A 127 1.47 3.22 -12.16
N GLU A 128 0.21 2.76 -12.06
CA GLU A 128 -0.95 3.62 -11.76
C GLU A 128 -0.76 4.37 -10.43
N SER A 129 -0.32 3.66 -9.38
CA SER A 129 -0.12 4.24 -8.05
C SER A 129 0.98 5.29 -8.02
N VAL A 130 2.07 5.06 -8.75
CA VAL A 130 3.20 5.99 -8.87
C VAL A 130 2.76 7.27 -9.60
N LEU A 131 2.06 7.12 -10.73
CA LEU A 131 1.59 8.27 -11.51
C LEU A 131 0.57 9.11 -10.72
N LEU A 132 -0.34 8.47 -9.99
CA LEU A 132 -1.26 9.16 -9.09
C LEU A 132 -0.54 9.85 -7.93
N GLY A 133 0.53 9.27 -7.40
CA GLY A 133 1.39 9.87 -6.39
C GLY A 133 2.09 11.11 -6.92
N LEU A 134 2.63 11.04 -8.12
CA LEU A 134 3.29 12.15 -8.81
C LEU A 134 2.33 13.31 -9.06
N ALA A 135 1.12 13.03 -9.58
CA ALA A 135 0.10 14.03 -9.84
C ALA A 135 -0.36 14.79 -8.57
N ARG A 136 -0.22 14.20 -7.39
CA ARG A 136 -0.52 14.84 -6.10
C ARG A 136 0.66 15.59 -5.49
N GLY A 137 1.81 15.66 -6.15
CA GLY A 137 3.01 16.29 -5.60
C GLY A 137 3.55 15.60 -4.35
N SER A 138 3.39 14.29 -4.27
CA SER A 138 3.75 13.50 -3.08
C SER A 138 5.26 13.33 -2.93
N GLY A 139 5.74 13.17 -1.68
CA GLY A 139 7.16 12.89 -1.40
C GLY A 139 7.60 11.47 -1.77
N THR A 140 8.90 11.20 -1.60
CA THR A 140 9.57 9.94 -2.01
C THR A 140 8.85 8.68 -1.57
N ARG A 141 8.36 8.62 -0.32
CA ARG A 141 7.64 7.46 0.21
C ARG A 141 6.33 7.17 -0.56
N SER A 142 5.59 8.18 -0.99
CA SER A 142 4.40 7.99 -1.82
C SER A 142 4.73 7.61 -3.26
N LEU A 143 5.82 8.17 -3.81
CA LEU A 143 6.32 7.84 -5.14
C LEU A 143 6.97 6.45 -5.21
N SER A 144 7.33 5.87 -4.07
CA SER A 144 7.80 4.47 -3.99
C SER A 144 6.70 3.44 -4.31
N GLY A 145 5.47 3.89 -4.57
CA GLY A 145 4.34 3.01 -4.86
C GLY A 145 3.97 2.08 -3.69
N MET A 146 3.43 0.90 -4.01
CA MET A 146 3.06 -0.10 -3.01
C MET A 146 4.28 -0.92 -2.57
N ALA A 147 4.41 -1.17 -1.27
CA ALA A 147 5.41 -2.10 -0.74
C ALA A 147 5.01 -3.55 -1.05
N GLN A 148 6.01 -4.38 -1.33
CA GLN A 148 5.81 -5.83 -1.50
C GLN A 148 5.29 -6.47 -0.20
N VAL A 149 5.83 -6.04 0.94
CA VAL A 149 5.40 -6.47 2.28
C VAL A 149 5.04 -5.25 3.11
N ASN A 150 3.91 -5.31 3.82
CA ASN A 150 3.49 -4.30 4.78
C ASN A 150 2.72 -4.97 5.92
N GLY A 151 3.38 -5.21 7.07
CA GLY A 151 2.86 -6.05 8.12
C GLY A 151 2.54 -7.45 7.60
N LYS A 152 1.33 -7.95 7.84
CA LYS A 152 0.88 -9.25 7.33
C LYS A 152 0.50 -9.27 5.84
N TYR A 153 0.49 -8.12 5.15
CA TYR A 153 0.08 -8.01 3.75
C TYR A 153 1.25 -8.23 2.80
N ASN A 154 1.09 -9.18 1.87
CA ASN A 154 2.06 -9.54 0.84
C ASN A 154 1.50 -9.26 -0.55
N ARG A 155 2.32 -8.68 -1.44
CA ARG A 155 1.96 -8.33 -2.82
C ARG A 155 3.00 -8.88 -3.79
N PRO A 156 2.99 -10.20 -4.03
CA PRO A 156 4.04 -10.85 -4.83
C PRO A 156 4.01 -10.47 -6.31
N PHE A 157 2.88 -9.96 -6.81
CA PHE A 157 2.68 -9.68 -8.23
C PHE A 157 3.03 -8.25 -8.65
N LEU A 158 3.70 -7.46 -7.81
CA LEU A 158 4.10 -6.09 -8.19
C LEU A 158 5.10 -6.02 -9.35
N LEU A 159 5.68 -7.15 -9.77
CA LEU A 159 6.53 -7.28 -10.96
C LEU A 159 5.89 -8.17 -12.05
N ILE A 160 4.69 -8.68 -11.83
CA ILE A 160 3.92 -9.48 -12.80
C ILE A 160 2.93 -8.55 -13.49
N THR A 161 2.88 -8.62 -14.83
CA THR A 161 1.94 -7.82 -15.61
C THR A 161 0.53 -8.42 -15.60
N ARG A 162 -0.48 -7.57 -15.84
CA ARG A 162 -1.87 -8.02 -15.99
C ARG A 162 -2.03 -9.01 -17.14
N GLU A 163 -1.30 -8.81 -18.23
CA GLU A 163 -1.30 -9.75 -19.36
C GLU A 163 -0.86 -11.15 -18.93
N GLN A 164 0.17 -11.25 -18.11
CA GLN A 164 0.64 -12.54 -17.58
C GLN A 164 -0.41 -13.22 -16.70
N THR A 165 -1.13 -12.46 -15.85
CA THR A 165 -2.20 -13.01 -15.01
C THR A 165 -3.39 -13.47 -15.82
N GLU A 166 -3.79 -12.73 -16.87
CA GLU A 166 -4.85 -13.09 -17.80
C GLU A 166 -4.49 -14.35 -18.59
N ASN A 167 -3.27 -14.44 -19.11
CA ASN A 167 -2.78 -15.62 -19.84
C ASN A 167 -2.74 -16.85 -18.93
N ALA A 168 -2.27 -16.67 -17.68
CA ALA A 168 -2.29 -17.73 -16.68
C ALA A 168 -3.72 -18.25 -16.42
N CYS A 169 -4.69 -17.35 -16.21
CA CYS A 169 -6.10 -17.75 -16.03
C CYS A 169 -6.65 -18.52 -17.22
N LYS A 170 -6.36 -18.10 -18.46
CA LYS A 170 -6.77 -18.82 -19.67
C LYS A 170 -6.20 -20.24 -19.72
N GLU A 171 -4.91 -20.42 -19.40
CA GLU A 171 -4.25 -21.73 -19.44
C GLU A 171 -4.81 -22.70 -18.40
N ILE A 172 -5.18 -22.20 -17.22
CA ILE A 172 -5.74 -23.04 -16.14
C ILE A 172 -7.25 -23.18 -16.19
N GLY A 173 -7.93 -22.56 -17.17
CA GLY A 173 -9.38 -22.66 -17.36
C GLY A 173 -10.23 -21.89 -16.37
N LEU A 174 -9.66 -20.88 -15.67
CA LEU A 174 -10.42 -19.96 -14.84
C LEU A 174 -10.99 -18.81 -15.67
N THR A 175 -12.23 -18.41 -15.38
CA THR A 175 -12.92 -17.32 -16.05
C THR A 175 -12.94 -16.08 -15.14
N PRO A 176 -12.09 -15.08 -15.40
CA PRO A 176 -12.09 -13.86 -14.62
C PRO A 176 -13.36 -13.04 -14.80
N TRP A 177 -13.87 -12.49 -13.69
CA TRP A 177 -14.93 -11.52 -13.73
C TRP A 177 -14.42 -10.15 -14.19
N GLN A 178 -15.14 -9.57 -15.14
CA GLN A 178 -14.91 -8.20 -15.59
C GLN A 178 -15.85 -7.27 -14.84
N ASP A 179 -15.37 -6.69 -13.73
CA ASP A 179 -16.15 -5.73 -12.96
C ASP A 179 -16.43 -4.46 -13.80
N PRO A 180 -17.69 -4.07 -14.02
CA PRO A 180 -18.04 -2.85 -14.73
C PRO A 180 -17.40 -1.58 -14.17
N HIS A 181 -17.17 -1.50 -12.85
CA HIS A 181 -16.49 -0.37 -12.22
C HIS A 181 -15.03 -0.19 -12.69
N ASN A 182 -14.40 -1.26 -13.22
CA ASN A 182 -13.06 -1.16 -13.79
C ASN A 182 -12.98 -0.37 -15.10
N GLN A 183 -14.12 -0.02 -15.69
CA GLN A 183 -14.26 0.79 -16.91
C GLN A 183 -14.87 2.17 -16.62
N ASP A 184 -15.26 2.46 -15.38
CA ASP A 184 -15.89 3.72 -15.02
C ASP A 184 -14.86 4.85 -14.89
N SER A 185 -14.87 5.76 -15.87
CA SER A 185 -13.95 6.90 -15.92
C SER A 185 -14.18 7.95 -14.82
N GLN A 186 -15.21 7.81 -13.97
CA GLN A 186 -15.35 8.64 -12.77
C GLN A 186 -14.18 8.41 -11.81
N PHE A 187 -13.61 7.19 -11.78
CA PHE A 187 -12.47 6.87 -10.94
C PHE A 187 -11.14 7.31 -11.55
N ALA A 188 -10.35 8.06 -10.77
CA ALA A 188 -9.05 8.57 -11.22
C ALA A 188 -8.09 7.44 -11.65
N ARG A 189 -8.13 6.30 -10.97
CA ARG A 189 -7.31 5.14 -11.31
C ARG A 189 -7.69 4.55 -12.67
N VAL A 190 -8.98 4.51 -13.02
CA VAL A 190 -9.44 4.06 -14.33
C VAL A 190 -8.95 5.00 -15.41
N ARG A 191 -9.09 6.32 -15.26
CA ARG A 191 -8.54 7.31 -16.22
C ARG A 191 -7.03 7.18 -16.42
N VAL A 192 -6.28 6.95 -15.32
CA VAL A 192 -4.83 6.71 -15.43
C VAL A 192 -4.53 5.48 -16.29
N ARG A 193 -5.24 4.39 -16.07
CA ARG A 193 -5.08 3.13 -16.80
C ARG A 193 -5.47 3.22 -18.26
N THR A 194 -6.63 3.83 -18.56
CA THR A 194 -7.24 3.79 -19.90
C THR A 194 -6.84 4.97 -20.78
N GLU A 195 -6.39 6.08 -20.19
CA GLU A 195 -6.10 7.31 -20.92
C GLU A 195 -4.67 7.80 -20.68
N ALA A 196 -4.27 8.06 -19.43
CA ALA A 196 -3.01 8.75 -19.15
C ALA A 196 -1.80 7.90 -19.52
N ILE A 197 -1.70 6.65 -19.03
CA ILE A 197 -0.58 5.76 -19.34
C ILE A 197 -0.51 5.47 -20.84
N PRO A 198 -1.59 5.08 -21.55
CA PRO A 198 -1.56 4.89 -22.99
C PRO A 198 -1.14 6.14 -23.79
N ASN A 199 -1.56 7.34 -23.37
CA ASN A 199 -1.13 8.58 -24.00
C ASN A 199 0.36 8.87 -23.78
N LEU A 200 0.89 8.60 -22.57
CA LEU A 200 2.31 8.72 -22.29
C LEU A 200 3.14 7.73 -23.12
N GLU A 201 2.72 6.46 -23.21
CA GLU A 201 3.36 5.45 -24.07
C GLU A 201 3.41 5.90 -25.55
N LYS A 202 2.34 6.55 -26.02
CA LYS A 202 2.25 7.05 -27.41
C LYS A 202 3.11 8.29 -27.64
N THR A 203 3.19 9.22 -26.68
CA THR A 203 3.80 10.54 -26.87
C THR A 203 5.27 10.62 -26.47
N ILE A 204 5.67 9.90 -25.43
CA ILE A 204 7.03 9.87 -24.92
C ILE A 204 7.77 8.64 -25.47
N GLY A 205 7.08 7.53 -25.64
CA GLY A 205 7.62 6.26 -26.15
C GLY A 205 7.22 5.08 -25.26
N PRO A 206 7.42 3.84 -25.76
CA PRO A 206 7.05 2.62 -25.06
C PRO A 206 7.92 2.42 -23.80
N GLY A 207 7.35 1.77 -22.78
CA GLY A 207 8.04 1.40 -21.55
C GLY A 207 7.86 2.40 -20.39
N ILE A 208 6.89 3.31 -20.49
CA ILE A 208 6.57 4.26 -19.41
C ILE A 208 6.15 3.52 -18.14
N SER A 209 5.31 2.49 -18.24
CA SER A 209 4.88 1.68 -17.09
C SER A 209 6.08 1.05 -16.39
N ASP A 210 6.99 0.46 -17.14
CA ASP A 210 8.23 -0.13 -16.61
C ASP A 210 9.14 0.93 -15.97
N ALA A 211 9.25 2.12 -16.59
CA ALA A 211 10.05 3.21 -16.07
C ALA A 211 9.49 3.72 -14.73
N LEU A 212 8.17 3.88 -14.62
CA LEU A 212 7.50 4.27 -13.37
C LEU A 212 7.77 3.24 -12.26
N VAL A 213 7.63 1.94 -12.56
CA VAL A 213 7.87 0.87 -11.58
C VAL A 213 9.34 0.82 -11.15
N ARG A 214 10.29 0.94 -12.09
CA ARG A 214 11.74 1.01 -11.75
C ARG A 214 12.05 2.23 -10.88
N SER A 215 11.52 3.41 -11.23
CA SER A 215 11.71 4.62 -10.44
C SER A 215 11.15 4.47 -9.02
N ALA A 216 9.97 3.86 -8.89
CA ALA A 216 9.37 3.57 -7.59
C ALA A 216 10.25 2.65 -6.73
N GLN A 217 10.88 1.63 -7.34
CA GLN A 217 11.78 0.73 -6.62
C GLN A 217 13.01 1.48 -6.10
N LEU A 218 13.68 2.27 -6.96
CA LEU A 218 14.84 3.07 -6.54
C LEU A 218 14.48 4.06 -5.42
N LEU A 219 13.34 4.76 -5.56
CA LEU A 219 12.86 5.68 -4.53
C LEU A 219 12.51 4.95 -3.22
N ARG A 220 12.11 3.69 -3.29
CA ARG A 220 11.85 2.86 -2.10
C ARG A 220 13.14 2.54 -1.37
N ASP A 221 14.16 2.08 -2.10
CA ASP A 221 15.45 1.72 -1.53
C ASP A 221 16.07 2.94 -0.84
N ASP A 222 16.04 4.12 -1.47
CA ASP A 222 16.50 5.38 -0.89
C ASP A 222 15.67 5.77 0.35
N ALA A 223 14.34 5.67 0.26
CA ALA A 223 13.47 6.03 1.38
C ALA A 223 13.66 5.09 2.58
N ASP A 224 13.82 3.79 2.36
CA ASP A 224 14.05 2.79 3.41
C ASP A 224 15.40 3.03 4.11
N ALA A 225 16.46 3.33 3.36
CA ALA A 225 17.77 3.69 3.92
C ALA A 225 17.71 4.96 4.79
N LEU A 226 17.01 6.00 4.32
CA LEU A 226 16.83 7.24 5.09
C LEU A 226 15.93 7.06 6.31
N ASP A 227 14.90 6.22 6.22
CA ASP A 227 14.04 5.89 7.35
C ASP A 227 14.82 5.10 8.41
N GLN A 228 15.62 4.10 7.99
CA GLN A 228 16.49 3.35 8.89
C GLN A 228 17.50 4.26 9.59
N TRP A 229 18.14 5.18 8.88
CA TRP A 229 19.03 6.17 9.50
C TRP A 229 18.28 7.02 10.52
N SER A 230 17.12 7.57 10.16
CA SER A 230 16.34 8.38 11.10
C SER A 230 15.90 7.61 12.34
N GLU A 231 15.59 6.31 12.22
CA GLU A 231 15.25 5.45 13.36
C GLU A 231 16.44 5.23 14.30
N GLN A 232 17.64 5.07 13.74
CA GLN A 232 18.86 4.98 14.57
C GLN A 232 19.10 6.26 15.38
N GLU A 233 18.92 7.44 14.76
CA GLU A 233 19.03 8.73 15.45
C GLU A 233 17.99 8.87 16.57
N ILE A 234 16.76 8.46 16.32
CA ILE A 234 15.62 8.54 17.27
C ILE A 234 15.89 7.75 18.56
N LEU A 235 16.64 6.65 18.52
CA LEU A 235 16.92 5.83 19.70
C LEU A 235 17.59 6.60 20.84
N ALA A 236 18.32 7.68 20.52
CA ALA A 236 19.03 8.52 21.48
C ALA A 236 18.29 9.83 21.85
N LEU A 237 17.07 10.04 21.29
CA LEU A 237 16.36 11.32 21.41
C LEU A 237 15.09 11.21 22.27
N ASP A 238 14.84 12.27 23.05
CA ASP A 238 13.50 12.52 23.60
C ASP A 238 12.65 13.24 22.53
N LEU A 239 11.68 12.54 21.97
CA LEU A 239 10.82 13.09 20.92
C LEU A 239 9.90 14.22 21.39
N ALA A 240 9.70 14.40 22.70
CA ALA A 240 8.93 15.50 23.26
C ALA A 240 9.75 16.79 23.42
N ASP A 241 11.09 16.67 23.47
CA ASP A 241 12.01 17.77 23.71
C ASP A 241 13.31 17.63 22.92
N LEU A 242 13.30 18.11 21.67
CA LEU A 242 14.37 17.92 20.70
C LEU A 242 15.36 19.10 20.70
N GLU A 243 16.65 18.83 20.75
CA GLU A 243 17.70 19.85 20.67
C GLU A 243 17.89 20.35 19.23
N CYS A 244 17.68 21.66 18.99
CA CYS A 244 17.75 22.25 17.66
C CYS A 244 19.17 22.21 17.05
N SER A 245 20.22 22.38 17.87
CA SER A 245 21.62 22.33 17.41
C SER A 245 21.99 20.94 16.88
N TYR A 246 21.56 19.89 17.57
CA TYR A 246 21.73 18.52 17.13
C TYR A 246 21.01 18.27 15.79
N LEU A 247 19.74 18.64 15.70
CA LEU A 247 18.96 18.46 14.49
C LEU A 247 19.53 19.27 13.30
N LEU A 248 20.08 20.46 13.53
CA LEU A 248 20.76 21.24 12.49
C LEU A 248 21.99 20.54 11.91
N GLY A 249 22.69 19.73 12.71
CA GLY A 249 23.82 18.90 12.26
C GLY A 249 23.42 17.77 11.32
N LEU A 250 22.16 17.37 11.30
CA LEU A 250 21.66 16.29 10.46
C LEU A 250 21.21 16.80 9.08
N PRO A 251 21.34 15.98 8.03
CA PRO A 251 20.74 16.29 6.73
C PRO A 251 19.24 16.57 6.86
N ARG A 252 18.73 17.51 6.06
CA ARG A 252 17.30 17.89 6.09
C ARG A 252 16.36 16.67 5.93
N ALA A 253 16.76 15.71 5.10
CA ALA A 253 15.98 14.50 4.88
C ALA A 253 15.81 13.64 6.15
N ILE A 254 16.81 13.59 7.01
CA ILE A 254 16.77 12.89 8.31
C ILE A 254 16.02 13.73 9.32
N ARG A 255 16.38 15.01 9.44
CA ARG A 255 15.73 15.95 10.37
C ARG A 255 14.20 15.98 10.20
N THR A 256 13.71 16.07 8.97
CA THR A 256 12.25 16.10 8.71
C THR A 256 11.57 14.79 9.04
N ARG A 257 12.26 13.65 8.96
CA ARG A 257 11.74 12.34 9.39
C ARG A 257 11.62 12.27 10.92
N ILE A 258 12.64 12.71 11.63
CA ILE A 258 12.62 12.78 13.12
C ILE A 258 11.49 13.70 13.58
N ILE A 259 11.35 14.90 12.99
CA ILE A 259 10.27 15.85 13.27
C ILE A 259 8.90 15.17 13.06
N ARG A 260 8.70 14.47 11.94
CA ARG A 260 7.45 13.77 11.65
C ARG A 260 7.14 12.71 12.71
N ARG A 261 8.13 11.94 13.14
CA ARG A 261 7.98 10.93 14.19
C ARG A 261 7.62 11.57 15.54
N ALA A 262 8.27 12.68 15.90
CA ALA A 262 7.96 13.44 17.11
C ALA A 262 6.53 13.99 17.09
N ILE A 263 6.09 14.53 15.95
CA ILE A 263 4.72 15.03 15.75
C ILE A 263 3.68 13.91 15.93
N TYR A 264 3.91 12.73 15.37
CA TYR A 264 3.01 11.58 15.57
C TYR A 264 3.04 11.06 17.00
N ALA A 265 4.20 11.04 17.65
CA ALA A 265 4.32 10.67 19.06
C ALA A 265 3.58 11.65 19.99
N ALA A 266 3.49 12.94 19.60
CA ALA A 266 2.70 13.94 20.31
C ALA A 266 1.17 13.80 20.09
N GLY A 267 0.72 12.88 19.22
CA GLY A 267 -0.69 12.51 19.07
C GLY A 267 -1.42 13.17 17.90
N VAL A 268 -0.70 13.67 16.88
CA VAL A 268 -1.34 14.09 15.62
C VAL A 268 -1.92 12.87 14.91
N PRO A 269 -3.22 12.91 14.48
CA PRO A 269 -3.86 11.80 13.79
C PRO A 269 -3.14 11.44 12.48
N SER A 270 -3.04 10.13 12.20
CA SER A 270 -2.53 9.62 10.93
C SER A 270 -3.36 10.18 9.77
N GLY A 271 -2.69 10.70 8.74
CA GLY A 271 -3.35 11.30 7.56
C GLY A 271 -3.66 12.80 7.67
N ALA A 272 -3.67 13.39 8.88
CA ALA A 272 -3.90 14.83 9.05
C ALA A 272 -2.63 15.69 8.87
N LEU A 273 -1.45 15.07 8.89
CA LEU A 273 -0.15 15.76 8.78
C LEU A 273 0.25 15.98 7.33
N THR A 274 0.38 17.25 6.93
CA THR A 274 0.84 17.65 5.59
C THR A 274 2.33 17.99 5.56
N ALA A 275 2.90 18.12 4.36
CA ALA A 275 4.28 18.58 4.17
C ALA A 275 4.48 20.01 4.69
N GLU A 276 3.47 20.86 4.61
CA GLU A 276 3.48 22.23 5.13
C GLU A 276 3.61 22.25 6.65
N HIS A 277 2.88 21.38 7.34
CA HIS A 277 2.98 21.24 8.80
C HIS A 277 4.40 20.86 9.23
N VAL A 278 5.00 19.87 8.56
CA VAL A 278 6.38 19.46 8.84
C VAL A 278 7.36 20.58 8.51
N GLY A 279 7.14 21.30 7.39
CA GLY A 279 7.94 22.46 7.00
C GLY A 279 7.87 23.61 7.98
N ALA A 280 6.69 23.89 8.57
CA ALA A 280 6.53 24.91 9.59
C ALA A 280 7.33 24.59 10.85
N VAL A 281 7.33 23.33 11.29
CA VAL A 281 8.15 22.90 12.44
C VAL A 281 9.63 22.93 12.10
N GLU A 282 10.01 22.48 10.89
CA GLU A 282 11.40 22.51 10.43
C GLU A 282 11.95 23.94 10.38
N ALA A 283 11.13 24.92 10.02
CA ALA A 283 11.51 26.33 10.00
C ALA A 283 11.80 26.90 11.41
N LEU A 284 11.20 26.33 12.46
CA LEU A 284 11.58 26.69 13.85
C LEU A 284 13.03 26.30 14.17
N ILE A 285 13.61 25.35 13.42
CA ILE A 285 15.01 24.93 13.58
C ILE A 285 15.92 25.70 12.62
N SER A 286 15.63 25.66 11.32
CA SER A 286 16.55 26.11 10.27
C SER A 286 16.46 27.61 9.96
N ALA A 287 15.31 28.24 10.26
CA ALA A 287 15.04 29.65 9.96
C ALA A 287 14.43 30.38 11.17
N TRP A 288 14.99 30.13 12.34
CA TRP A 288 14.51 30.75 13.60
C TRP A 288 14.78 32.25 13.62
N ASN A 289 13.75 33.03 13.80
CA ASN A 289 13.79 34.49 13.93
C ASN A 289 12.91 35.02 15.08
N GLY A 290 12.57 34.15 16.04
CA GLY A 290 11.67 34.52 17.16
C GLY A 290 10.19 34.29 16.86
N GLN A 291 9.84 33.58 15.76
CA GLN A 291 8.48 33.30 15.40
C GLN A 291 7.76 32.46 16.48
N GLY A 292 6.43 32.63 16.55
CA GLY A 292 5.58 31.89 17.49
C GLY A 292 5.51 30.40 17.17
N PRO A 293 4.75 29.64 17.97
CA PRO A 293 4.64 28.20 17.82
C PRO A 293 3.95 27.78 16.51
N ALA A 294 4.29 26.60 16.02
CA ALA A 294 3.56 25.90 14.99
C ALA A 294 2.37 25.15 15.61
N HIS A 295 1.17 25.40 15.08
CA HIS A 295 -0.05 24.70 15.49
C HIS A 295 -0.36 23.59 14.49
N LEU A 296 -0.56 22.38 15.00
CA LEU A 296 -0.75 21.16 14.19
C LEU A 296 -2.14 20.57 14.45
N PRO A 297 -2.62 19.71 13.53
CA PRO A 297 -3.87 18.97 13.74
C PRO A 297 -3.87 18.19 15.06
N GLY A 298 -5.07 17.95 15.61
CA GLY A 298 -5.21 17.21 16.87
C GLY A 298 -4.82 18.01 18.14
N GLY A 299 -4.71 19.37 18.01
CA GLY A 299 -4.39 20.26 19.13
C GLY A 299 -2.93 20.19 19.57
N VAL A 300 -2.03 19.67 18.73
CA VAL A 300 -0.60 19.64 19.01
C VAL A 300 0.03 21.00 18.70
N LYS A 301 0.84 21.49 19.63
CA LYS A 301 1.63 22.71 19.53
C LYS A 301 3.11 22.37 19.60
N VAL A 302 3.89 22.96 18.70
CA VAL A 302 5.35 22.85 18.69
C VAL A 302 5.94 24.24 18.82
N GLU A 303 6.77 24.44 19.82
CA GLU A 303 7.44 25.71 20.06
C GLU A 303 8.93 25.53 20.25
N ARG A 304 9.69 26.55 19.86
CA ARG A 304 11.12 26.62 20.18
C ARG A 304 11.35 27.52 21.38
N PHE A 305 11.96 26.95 22.41
CA PHE A 305 12.38 27.68 23.60
C PHE A 305 13.80 27.25 24.02
N SER A 306 14.66 28.19 24.33
CA SER A 306 16.05 27.94 24.77
C SER A 306 16.83 26.95 23.91
N GLY A 307 16.67 27.03 22.59
CA GLY A 307 17.37 26.14 21.64
C GLY A 307 16.81 24.73 21.51
N ARG A 308 15.63 24.47 22.09
CA ARG A 308 14.96 23.16 22.02
C ARG A 308 13.57 23.31 21.42
N LEU A 309 13.10 22.26 20.71
CA LEU A 309 11.71 22.11 20.27
C LEU A 309 10.94 21.32 21.34
N SER A 310 9.93 21.94 21.90
CA SER A 310 8.97 21.27 22.79
C SER A 310 7.68 20.98 22.06
N LEU A 311 7.24 19.72 22.12
CA LEU A 311 5.99 19.26 21.54
C LEU A 311 4.99 18.99 22.67
N SER A 312 3.87 19.71 22.67
CA SER A 312 2.83 19.56 23.67
C SER A 312 1.45 19.42 23.01
N ARG A 313 0.58 18.65 23.65
CA ARG A 313 -0.82 18.56 23.22
C ARG A 313 -1.67 19.37 24.20
N HIS A 314 -2.39 20.35 23.69
CA HIS A 314 -3.41 21.04 24.49
C HIS A 314 -4.61 20.09 24.60
N GLN A 315 -4.91 19.61 25.80
CA GLN A 315 -6.22 19.03 26.07
C GLN A 315 -7.21 20.19 26.18
N PRO A 316 -8.33 20.16 25.46
CA PRO A 316 -9.38 21.18 25.59
C PRO A 316 -10.02 21.16 26.96
#